data_353911384fec45250b7607bb4d12db64
#
_entry.id   353911384fec45250b7607bb4d12db64
#
_cell.length_a   1.000
_cell.length_b   1.000
_cell.length_c   1.000
_cell.angle_alpha   90.00
_cell.angle_beta   90.00
_cell.angle_gamma   90.00
#
_symmetry.space_group_name_H-M   'P 1'
#
loop_
_entity.id
_entity.type
_entity.pdbx_description
1 polymer ?
#
loop_
_entity_poly.entity_id
_entity_poly.type
_entity_poly.pdbx_seq_one_letter_code
_entity_poly.pdbx_strand_id
1 'polypeptide(L)'
;MNAVVAAGACCECGSCVTVCPHNIIEYVAGRPRQTAKESAPFDHCGVSERVGCDVCATVCPRLWPREEQLRDAVFGDDRAYEGIFGVYRHVFVARTRDGSVLGKAQDGGVVTALLAWARQEGHVEGAVVAAVGEGDSPCFPTPRLATTVEEIKASAGSWYTYCPNNLALRDAKERKLERLAFVGVPCQITPLRKMAHADAGRLQVPGKKPQVISRQIGFLRDPAERVGFSVGLFCTEVFRPELMSEHVAGRMGIPLDEIDKVNVKGEVRIHRRGGEMARIPLEEVIRDYQRPACHHCRDFSAELADISCGGVGTEGATIVVLRTQKGVDIWRAFEASGQVDVRPIAEHKKAWNIMLRLARQQKERLPPGAVRADGDAPAERRGAPIPGDPGEPAPGEKRRLPPPPLPEQGGASPGMSPV
;
A
#
# COMPACT_ATOMS: atom_id res chain seq x y z
N MET A 1 -18.96 -10.05 6.19
CA MET A 1 -18.68 -8.83 5.39
C MET A 1 -19.61 -7.69 5.78
N ASN A 2 -20.94 -7.86 5.76
CA ASN A 2 -21.90 -6.79 6.10
C ASN A 2 -21.70 -6.24 7.51
N ALA A 3 -21.36 -7.07 8.51
CA ALA A 3 -21.04 -6.61 9.86
C ALA A 3 -19.84 -5.64 9.87
N VAL A 4 -18.81 -5.89 9.05
CA VAL A 4 -17.63 -5.00 8.90
C VAL A 4 -18.05 -3.67 8.25
N VAL A 5 -18.94 -3.72 7.26
CA VAL A 5 -19.47 -2.51 6.60
C VAL A 5 -20.33 -1.71 7.58
N ALA A 6 -21.25 -2.37 8.29
CA ALA A 6 -22.15 -1.73 9.26
C ALA A 6 -21.38 -1.09 10.43
N ALA A 7 -20.29 -1.72 10.87
CA ALA A 7 -19.42 -1.17 11.92
C ALA A 7 -18.51 -0.02 11.46
N GLY A 8 -18.58 0.42 10.20
CA GLY A 8 -17.69 1.45 9.64
C GLY A 8 -16.23 1.03 9.50
N ALA A 9 -15.91 -0.24 9.77
CA ALA A 9 -14.54 -0.76 9.72
C ALA A 9 -14.09 -1.20 8.32
N CYS A 10 -15.02 -1.26 7.35
CA CYS A 10 -14.72 -1.65 5.98
C CYS A 10 -13.74 -0.66 5.33
N CYS A 11 -12.53 -1.14 4.99
CA CYS A 11 -11.54 -0.33 4.27
C CYS A 11 -11.83 -0.19 2.77
N GLU A 12 -12.92 -0.74 2.26
CA GLU A 12 -13.40 -0.59 0.88
C GLU A 12 -12.40 -1.06 -0.18
N CYS A 13 -11.46 -1.96 0.20
CA CYS A 13 -10.37 -2.39 -0.68
C CYS A 13 -10.81 -3.19 -1.92
N GLY A 14 -12.06 -3.65 -1.99
CA GLY A 14 -12.59 -4.42 -3.11
C GLY A 14 -12.21 -5.91 -3.11
N SER A 15 -11.33 -6.36 -2.23
CA SER A 15 -10.78 -7.73 -2.26
C SER A 15 -11.86 -8.82 -2.15
N CYS A 16 -12.89 -8.61 -1.33
CA CYS A 16 -14.00 -9.56 -1.20
C CYS A 16 -14.81 -9.70 -2.51
N VAL A 17 -14.87 -8.62 -3.31
CA VAL A 17 -15.46 -8.64 -4.65
C VAL A 17 -14.58 -9.44 -5.59
N THR A 18 -13.27 -9.15 -5.58
CA THR A 18 -12.27 -9.76 -6.46
C THR A 18 -12.20 -11.29 -6.32
N VAL A 19 -12.27 -11.79 -5.09
CA VAL A 19 -12.14 -13.25 -4.84
C VAL A 19 -13.45 -14.01 -4.80
N CYS A 20 -14.61 -13.33 -4.95
CA CYS A 20 -15.90 -13.99 -4.84
C CYS A 20 -16.10 -15.01 -5.99
N PRO A 21 -16.10 -16.34 -5.73
CA PRO A 21 -16.23 -17.33 -6.78
C PRO A 21 -17.64 -17.43 -7.38
N HIS A 22 -18.59 -16.72 -6.80
CA HIS A 22 -20.00 -16.76 -7.18
C HIS A 22 -20.49 -15.44 -7.78
N ASN A 23 -19.62 -14.42 -7.88
CA ASN A 23 -19.93 -13.08 -8.42
C ASN A 23 -21.17 -12.42 -7.78
N ILE A 24 -21.40 -12.67 -6.48
CA ILE A 24 -22.54 -12.15 -5.72
C ILE A 24 -22.20 -10.97 -4.83
N ILE A 25 -20.99 -10.43 -4.96
CA ILE A 25 -20.57 -9.22 -4.27
C ILE A 25 -20.19 -8.19 -5.34
N GLU A 26 -20.92 -7.10 -5.36
CA GLU A 26 -20.66 -5.96 -6.23
C GLU A 26 -20.01 -4.82 -5.44
N TYR A 27 -19.37 -3.91 -6.15
CA TYR A 27 -18.82 -2.69 -5.54
C TYR A 27 -19.72 -1.51 -5.92
N VAL A 28 -20.52 -1.04 -4.98
CA VAL A 28 -21.56 -0.02 -5.21
C VAL A 28 -21.33 1.15 -4.26
N ALA A 29 -21.31 2.37 -4.79
CA ALA A 29 -21.14 3.59 -4.01
C ALA A 29 -19.97 3.52 -3.00
N GLY A 30 -18.81 3.05 -3.46
CA GLY A 30 -17.60 2.94 -2.64
C GLY A 30 -17.57 1.75 -1.68
N ARG A 31 -18.54 0.85 -1.68
CA ARG A 31 -18.65 -0.27 -0.72
C ARG A 31 -19.00 -1.60 -1.37
N PRO A 32 -18.56 -2.73 -0.81
CA PRO A 32 -19.01 -4.04 -1.24
C PRO A 32 -20.45 -4.27 -0.77
N ARG A 33 -21.30 -4.71 -1.69
CA ARG A 33 -22.70 -5.07 -1.44
C ARG A 33 -22.96 -6.47 -1.96
N GLN A 34 -23.63 -7.30 -1.17
CA GLN A 34 -24.14 -8.58 -1.65
C GLN A 34 -25.40 -8.38 -2.49
N THR A 35 -25.44 -8.98 -3.67
CA THR A 35 -26.56 -8.89 -4.61
C THR A 35 -27.47 -10.13 -4.57
N ALA A 36 -26.97 -11.25 -4.04
CA ALA A 36 -27.71 -12.48 -3.97
C ALA A 36 -28.67 -12.49 -2.75
N LYS A 37 -29.79 -11.89 -2.88
CA LYS A 37 -30.97 -11.86 -2.01
C LYS A 37 -31.08 -10.67 -1.08
N GLU A 38 -31.97 -9.80 -1.46
CA GLU A 38 -32.58 -8.78 -0.59
C GLU A 38 -33.39 -9.37 0.58
N SER A 39 -33.59 -10.68 0.63
CA SER A 39 -34.48 -11.37 1.57
C SER A 39 -33.82 -12.23 2.63
N ALA A 40 -32.48 -12.28 2.70
CA ALA A 40 -31.82 -13.05 3.76
C ALA A 40 -31.75 -12.22 5.05
N PRO A 41 -32.37 -12.66 6.16
CA PRO A 41 -32.39 -11.90 7.42
C PRO A 41 -31.04 -11.84 8.12
N PHE A 42 -30.00 -12.51 7.60
CA PHE A 42 -28.66 -12.59 8.18
C PHE A 42 -27.60 -12.21 7.17
N ASP A 43 -26.42 -11.87 7.70
CA ASP A 43 -25.21 -11.50 6.95
C ASP A 43 -24.58 -12.68 6.15
N HIS A 44 -25.39 -13.60 5.67
CA HIS A 44 -24.93 -14.74 4.89
C HIS A 44 -25.36 -14.61 3.43
N CYS A 45 -24.41 -14.82 2.51
CA CYS A 45 -24.82 -15.11 1.15
C CYS A 45 -25.46 -16.51 1.14
N GLY A 46 -26.57 -16.70 0.40
CA GLY A 46 -27.26 -17.99 0.35
C GLY A 46 -26.40 -19.16 -0.17
N VAL A 47 -25.21 -18.86 -0.71
CA VAL A 47 -24.22 -19.86 -1.11
C VAL A 47 -23.33 -20.29 0.06
N SER A 48 -22.99 -19.38 1.00
CA SER A 48 -22.18 -19.73 2.17
C SER A 48 -22.86 -20.74 3.08
N GLU A 49 -24.18 -20.64 3.23
CA GLU A 49 -24.97 -21.57 4.03
C GLU A 49 -24.95 -23.00 3.48
N ARG A 50 -24.93 -23.15 2.14
CA ARG A 50 -24.97 -24.47 1.48
C ARG A 50 -23.60 -25.14 1.39
N VAL A 51 -22.54 -24.38 1.16
CA VAL A 51 -21.20 -24.91 0.86
C VAL A 51 -20.14 -24.48 1.87
N GLY A 52 -20.53 -23.74 2.93
CA GLY A 52 -19.60 -23.25 3.93
C GLY A 52 -18.51 -22.32 3.33
N CYS A 53 -18.87 -21.45 2.38
CA CYS A 53 -17.93 -20.56 1.74
C CYS A 53 -17.55 -19.40 2.69
N ASP A 54 -16.24 -19.23 2.93
CA ASP A 54 -15.67 -18.18 3.79
C ASP A 54 -14.63 -17.32 3.06
N VAL A 55 -14.56 -17.40 1.72
CA VAL A 55 -13.54 -16.77 0.89
C VAL A 55 -13.47 -15.25 1.12
N CYS A 56 -14.61 -14.55 1.10
CA CYS A 56 -14.65 -13.11 1.32
C CYS A 56 -14.29 -12.71 2.76
N ALA A 57 -14.58 -13.53 3.75
CA ALA A 57 -14.18 -13.30 5.13
C ALA A 57 -12.67 -13.56 5.31
N THR A 58 -12.14 -14.61 4.69
CA THR A 58 -10.73 -14.97 4.76
C THR A 58 -9.81 -13.90 4.18
N VAL A 59 -10.21 -13.24 3.08
CA VAL A 59 -9.41 -12.19 2.45
C VAL A 59 -9.53 -10.85 3.18
N CYS A 60 -10.61 -10.62 3.93
CA CYS A 60 -10.87 -9.33 4.56
C CYS A 60 -9.77 -8.97 5.57
N PRO A 61 -9.14 -7.79 5.46
CA PRO A 61 -8.09 -7.37 6.41
C PRO A 61 -8.63 -7.04 7.81
N ARG A 62 -9.96 -6.91 7.94
CA ARG A 62 -10.65 -6.61 9.22
C ARG A 62 -11.20 -7.86 9.90
N LEU A 63 -11.27 -8.97 9.19
CA LEU A 63 -11.68 -10.26 9.74
C LEU A 63 -10.47 -11.18 9.81
N TRP A 64 -10.27 -11.82 10.97
CA TRP A 64 -9.15 -12.73 11.21
C TRP A 64 -7.82 -12.15 10.70
N PRO A 65 -7.27 -11.13 11.35
CA PRO A 65 -6.13 -10.35 10.82
C PRO A 65 -4.90 -11.21 10.51
N ARG A 66 -4.55 -12.18 11.35
CA ARG A 66 -3.45 -13.13 11.12
C ARG A 66 -2.10 -12.42 10.87
N GLU A 67 -1.85 -11.32 11.56
CA GLU A 67 -0.68 -10.46 11.29
C GLU A 67 0.64 -11.22 11.45
N GLU A 68 0.79 -12.02 12.52
CA GLU A 68 1.99 -12.82 12.76
C GLU A 68 2.16 -13.91 11.71
N GLN A 69 1.12 -14.68 11.43
CA GLN A 69 1.16 -15.77 10.45
C GLN A 69 1.44 -15.25 9.04
N LEU A 70 0.92 -14.06 8.68
CA LEU A 70 1.23 -13.44 7.40
C LEU A 70 2.67 -12.92 7.37
N ARG A 71 3.17 -12.38 8.47
CA ARG A 71 4.56 -11.95 8.60
C ARG A 71 5.51 -13.13 8.44
N ASP A 72 5.22 -14.25 9.12
CA ASP A 72 5.98 -15.49 8.99
C ASP A 72 5.96 -16.02 7.56
N ALA A 73 4.80 -16.02 6.92
CA ALA A 73 4.65 -16.49 5.55
C ALA A 73 5.34 -15.60 4.50
N VAL A 74 5.41 -14.28 4.73
CA VAL A 74 6.04 -13.32 3.81
C VAL A 74 7.56 -13.26 3.98
N PHE A 75 8.04 -13.31 5.23
CA PHE A 75 9.45 -13.05 5.54
C PHE A 75 10.21 -14.31 5.98
N GLY A 76 9.53 -15.38 6.39
CA GLY A 76 10.15 -16.61 6.89
C GLY A 76 11.06 -16.35 8.10
N ASP A 77 12.10 -17.16 8.20
CA ASP A 77 13.15 -17.01 9.22
C ASP A 77 14.19 -15.94 8.84
N ASP A 78 14.18 -15.47 7.60
CA ASP A 78 15.12 -14.49 7.05
C ASP A 78 14.64 -13.04 7.30
N ARG A 79 14.34 -12.75 8.57
CA ARG A 79 14.02 -11.40 9.05
C ARG A 79 15.33 -10.67 9.34
N ALA A 80 15.79 -9.85 8.38
CA ALA A 80 17.05 -9.13 8.56
C ALA A 80 16.98 -8.14 9.74
N TYR A 81 15.98 -7.27 9.75
CA TYR A 81 15.71 -6.28 10.81
C TYR A 81 14.23 -6.12 11.04
N GLU A 82 13.84 -5.80 12.27
CA GLU A 82 12.46 -5.45 12.61
C GLU A 82 12.43 -4.15 13.42
N GLY A 83 11.62 -3.19 12.96
CA GLY A 83 11.38 -1.92 13.63
C GLY A 83 9.90 -1.66 13.84
N ILE A 84 9.57 -0.52 14.44
CA ILE A 84 8.17 -0.09 14.64
C ILE A 84 7.37 0.00 13.33
N PHE A 85 8.05 0.09 12.19
CA PHE A 85 7.51 0.15 10.84
C PHE A 85 7.60 -1.19 10.09
N GLY A 86 7.76 -2.31 10.83
CA GLY A 86 7.78 -3.68 10.32
C GLY A 86 9.16 -4.20 9.94
N VAL A 87 9.20 -5.37 9.29
CA VAL A 87 10.42 -6.02 8.81
C VAL A 87 11.00 -5.27 7.62
N TYR A 88 12.32 -5.12 7.56
CA TYR A 88 13.02 -4.46 6.46
C TYR A 88 14.44 -5.04 6.25
N ARG A 89 14.98 -4.86 5.06
CA ARG A 89 16.38 -5.18 4.69
C ARG A 89 17.21 -3.93 4.48
N HIS A 90 16.65 -2.95 3.77
CA HIS A 90 17.31 -1.68 3.48
C HIS A 90 16.33 -0.52 3.60
N VAL A 91 16.85 0.64 4.05
CA VAL A 91 16.13 1.92 4.08
C VAL A 91 17.03 3.02 3.55
N PHE A 92 16.52 3.79 2.62
CA PHE A 92 17.25 4.91 2.01
C PHE A 92 16.27 5.95 1.46
N VAL A 93 16.80 7.04 0.94
CA VAL A 93 16.01 8.07 0.25
C VAL A 93 16.40 8.04 -1.23
N ALA A 94 15.40 8.14 -2.11
CA ALA A 94 15.62 8.09 -3.53
C ALA A 94 14.80 9.13 -4.30
N ARG A 95 15.25 9.46 -5.51
CA ARG A 95 14.60 10.38 -6.43
C ARG A 95 14.84 9.91 -7.86
N THR A 96 13.79 9.88 -8.68
CA THR A 96 13.98 9.57 -10.12
C THR A 96 14.69 10.71 -10.84
N ARG A 97 15.44 10.35 -11.89
CA ARG A 97 16.04 11.29 -12.84
C ARG A 97 15.10 11.68 -13.98
N ASP A 98 13.98 10.98 -14.12
CA ASP A 98 12.96 11.29 -15.16
C ASP A 98 12.20 12.57 -14.81
N GLY A 99 12.54 13.68 -15.50
CA GLY A 99 11.88 14.97 -15.32
C GLY A 99 10.39 14.95 -15.65
N SER A 100 9.94 14.10 -16.58
CA SER A 100 8.54 13.96 -16.93
C SER A 100 7.71 13.35 -15.81
N VAL A 101 8.28 12.44 -15.06
CA VAL A 101 7.67 11.86 -13.85
C VAL A 101 7.68 12.85 -12.70
N LEU A 102 8.80 13.56 -12.49
CA LEU A 102 8.95 14.50 -11.36
C LEU A 102 7.93 15.63 -11.41
N GLY A 103 7.57 16.12 -12.60
CA GLY A 103 6.58 17.20 -12.75
C GLY A 103 5.22 16.86 -12.16
N LYS A 104 4.80 15.59 -12.24
CA LYS A 104 3.51 15.10 -11.74
C LYS A 104 3.62 14.37 -10.38
N ALA A 105 4.81 13.91 -10.03
CA ALA A 105 5.01 13.09 -8.84
C ALA A 105 4.68 13.85 -7.54
N GLN A 106 4.25 13.09 -6.54
CA GLN A 106 3.99 13.60 -5.20
C GLN A 106 5.26 14.14 -4.53
N ASP A 107 6.35 13.37 -4.63
CA ASP A 107 7.68 13.66 -4.07
C ASP A 107 8.76 13.25 -5.05
N GLY A 108 9.58 12.24 -4.75
CA GLY A 108 10.72 11.81 -5.57
C GLY A 108 10.38 11.04 -6.86
N GLY A 109 9.10 10.77 -7.16
CA GLY A 109 8.66 10.10 -8.39
C GLY A 109 9.09 8.62 -8.53
N VAL A 110 9.64 8.04 -7.48
CA VAL A 110 10.29 6.73 -7.49
C VAL A 110 9.34 5.60 -7.88
N VAL A 111 8.11 5.60 -7.35
CA VAL A 111 7.14 4.53 -7.62
C VAL A 111 6.79 4.48 -9.10
N THR A 112 6.41 5.61 -9.68
CA THR A 112 6.06 5.69 -11.11
C THR A 112 7.25 5.32 -12.00
N ALA A 113 8.45 5.79 -11.67
CA ALA A 113 9.66 5.48 -12.43
C ALA A 113 10.02 3.99 -12.37
N LEU A 114 9.95 3.37 -11.19
CA LEU A 114 10.16 1.93 -11.01
C LEU A 114 9.19 1.10 -11.84
N LEU A 115 7.89 1.47 -11.83
CA LEU A 115 6.87 0.75 -12.60
C LEU A 115 7.08 0.92 -14.11
N ALA A 116 7.35 2.15 -14.57
CA ALA A 116 7.61 2.46 -15.98
C ALA A 116 8.83 1.69 -16.49
N TRP A 117 9.92 1.69 -15.73
CA TRP A 117 11.11 0.91 -16.02
C TRP A 117 10.81 -0.60 -16.04
N ALA A 118 10.15 -1.12 -15.01
CA ALA A 118 9.84 -2.55 -14.93
C ALA A 118 8.95 -3.02 -16.10
N ARG A 119 8.06 -2.16 -16.58
CA ARG A 119 7.23 -2.44 -17.76
C ARG A 119 8.06 -2.37 -19.05
N GLN A 120 8.93 -1.39 -19.20
CA GLN A 120 9.79 -1.21 -20.35
C GLN A 120 10.78 -2.38 -20.51
N GLU A 121 11.40 -2.81 -19.43
CA GLU A 121 12.39 -3.91 -19.42
C GLU A 121 11.72 -5.31 -19.39
N GLY A 122 10.37 -5.38 -19.40
CA GLY A 122 9.64 -6.66 -19.44
C GLY A 122 9.63 -7.45 -18.14
N HIS A 123 9.99 -6.82 -17.02
CA HIS A 123 9.84 -7.43 -15.68
C HIS A 123 8.38 -7.67 -15.32
N VAL A 124 7.49 -6.79 -15.83
CA VAL A 124 6.04 -6.91 -15.68
C VAL A 124 5.32 -6.65 -17.01
N GLU A 125 4.12 -7.21 -17.15
CA GLU A 125 3.22 -6.98 -18.30
C GLU A 125 2.34 -5.74 -18.09
N GLY A 126 2.20 -5.30 -16.85
CA GLY A 126 1.45 -4.12 -16.44
C GLY A 126 1.54 -3.86 -14.95
N ALA A 127 0.86 -2.82 -14.52
CA ALA A 127 0.78 -2.42 -13.12
C ALA A 127 -0.65 -2.08 -12.72
N VAL A 128 -1.05 -2.54 -11.53
CA VAL A 128 -2.28 -2.08 -10.88
C VAL A 128 -1.96 -0.77 -10.18
N VAL A 129 -2.66 0.29 -10.60
CA VAL A 129 -2.45 1.66 -10.14
C VAL A 129 -3.79 2.37 -9.86
N ALA A 130 -3.74 3.48 -9.15
CA ALA A 130 -4.85 4.42 -9.02
C ALA A 130 -4.63 5.59 -9.97
N ALA A 131 -5.57 5.86 -10.86
CA ALA A 131 -5.46 6.96 -11.81
C ALA A 131 -6.81 7.64 -12.06
N VAL A 132 -6.77 8.92 -12.38
CA VAL A 132 -7.90 9.66 -12.94
C VAL A 132 -7.69 9.64 -14.45
N GLY A 133 -8.54 8.91 -15.18
CA GLY A 133 -8.50 8.76 -16.61
C GLY A 133 -9.52 9.65 -17.32
N GLU A 134 -9.52 9.57 -18.63
CA GLU A 134 -10.55 10.22 -19.46
C GLU A 134 -11.95 9.69 -19.09
N GLY A 135 -12.90 10.60 -18.86
CA GLY A 135 -14.26 10.27 -18.45
C GLY A 135 -14.44 10.04 -16.94
N ASP A 136 -13.37 9.95 -16.15
CA ASP A 136 -13.49 9.93 -14.69
C ASP A 136 -13.80 11.32 -14.14
N SER A 137 -14.45 11.36 -12.98
CA SER A 137 -14.61 12.62 -12.24
C SER A 137 -13.24 13.13 -11.75
N PRO A 138 -12.88 14.40 -11.98
CA PRO A 138 -11.61 14.96 -11.54
C PRO A 138 -11.38 14.75 -10.03
N CYS A 139 -10.16 14.41 -9.63
CA CYS A 139 -9.75 14.13 -8.25
C CYS A 139 -10.29 12.82 -7.65
N PHE A 140 -11.05 12.01 -8.41
CA PHE A 140 -11.57 10.72 -7.95
C PHE A 140 -10.93 9.58 -8.76
N PRO A 141 -9.78 9.05 -8.30
CA PRO A 141 -9.07 8.00 -9.01
C PRO A 141 -9.88 6.69 -9.01
N THR A 142 -9.78 6.00 -10.11
CA THR A 142 -10.33 4.65 -10.29
C THR A 142 -9.20 3.61 -10.39
N PRO A 143 -9.44 2.34 -10.01
CA PRO A 143 -8.45 1.29 -10.16
C PRO A 143 -8.22 1.02 -11.64
N ARG A 144 -6.96 1.05 -12.05
CA ARG A 144 -6.55 0.86 -13.44
C ARG A 144 -5.49 -0.24 -13.54
N LEU A 145 -5.57 -0.96 -14.64
CA LEU A 145 -4.54 -1.89 -15.07
C LEU A 145 -3.77 -1.24 -16.23
N ALA A 146 -2.71 -0.52 -15.87
CA ALA A 146 -1.83 0.16 -16.81
C ALA A 146 -0.88 -0.85 -17.47
N THR A 147 -0.88 -0.94 -18.80
CA THR A 147 -0.11 -1.90 -19.59
C THR A 147 0.92 -1.26 -20.51
N THR A 148 0.92 0.06 -20.59
CA THR A 148 1.93 0.85 -21.30
C THR A 148 2.69 1.75 -20.34
N VAL A 149 3.87 2.21 -20.75
CA VAL A 149 4.69 3.16 -20.00
C VAL A 149 3.94 4.50 -19.82
N GLU A 150 3.21 4.90 -20.85
CA GLU A 150 2.44 6.14 -20.88
C GLU A 150 1.29 6.11 -19.86
N GLU A 151 0.54 5.01 -19.80
CA GLU A 151 -0.53 4.80 -18.82
C GLU A 151 0.03 4.82 -17.39
N ILE A 152 1.19 4.18 -17.16
CA ILE A 152 1.87 4.21 -15.87
C ILE A 152 2.29 5.63 -15.49
N LYS A 153 2.91 6.37 -16.40
CA LYS A 153 3.31 7.78 -16.18
C LYS A 153 2.11 8.69 -15.97
N ALA A 154 0.99 8.42 -16.64
CA ALA A 154 -0.25 9.17 -16.47
C ALA A 154 -0.88 8.97 -15.08
N SER A 155 -0.60 7.83 -14.41
CA SER A 155 -1.07 7.54 -13.05
C SER A 155 -0.27 8.26 -11.94
N ALA A 156 0.77 9.03 -12.29
CA ALA A 156 1.58 9.73 -11.31
C ALA A 156 0.76 10.76 -10.51
N GLY A 157 1.02 10.84 -9.21
CA GLY A 157 0.35 11.75 -8.28
C GLY A 157 -0.44 11.01 -7.21
N SER A 158 -0.97 11.78 -6.24
CA SER A 158 -1.80 11.26 -5.14
C SER A 158 -3.00 12.18 -4.96
N TRP A 159 -4.18 11.60 -4.84
CA TRP A 159 -5.43 12.36 -4.73
C TRP A 159 -5.99 12.40 -3.31
N TYR A 160 -5.51 11.49 -2.44
CA TYR A 160 -5.98 11.33 -1.05
C TYR A 160 -7.47 10.99 -0.90
N THR A 161 -8.19 10.79 -1.99
CA THR A 161 -9.48 10.09 -2.05
C THR A 161 -9.21 8.60 -2.29
N TYR A 162 -10.05 7.74 -1.76
CA TYR A 162 -9.77 6.31 -1.79
C TYR A 162 -10.04 5.70 -3.18
N CYS A 163 -9.11 4.82 -3.58
CA CYS A 163 -9.23 4.04 -4.81
C CYS A 163 -9.09 2.54 -4.47
N PRO A 164 -10.05 1.67 -4.84
CA PRO A 164 -10.04 0.25 -4.48
C PRO A 164 -9.18 -0.61 -5.43
N ASN A 165 -7.86 -0.44 -5.42
CA ASN A 165 -6.93 -1.02 -6.40
C ASN A 165 -7.06 -2.55 -6.56
N ASN A 166 -7.45 -3.28 -5.50
CA ASN A 166 -7.62 -4.73 -5.59
C ASN A 166 -8.69 -5.17 -6.62
N LEU A 167 -9.63 -4.28 -6.99
CA LEU A 167 -10.63 -4.60 -8.03
C LEU A 167 -9.99 -4.85 -9.40
N ALA A 168 -8.92 -4.13 -9.75
CA ALA A 168 -8.25 -4.27 -11.04
C ALA A 168 -7.59 -5.66 -11.24
N LEU A 169 -7.43 -6.44 -10.18
CA LEU A 169 -6.96 -7.83 -10.30
C LEU A 169 -7.96 -8.74 -11.03
N ARG A 170 -9.25 -8.37 -11.09
CA ARG A 170 -10.24 -9.09 -11.92
C ARG A 170 -9.95 -8.86 -13.41
N ASP A 171 -9.72 -7.61 -13.79
CA ASP A 171 -9.41 -7.24 -15.18
C ASP A 171 -8.12 -7.93 -15.64
N ALA A 172 -7.14 -8.06 -14.75
CA ALA A 172 -5.90 -8.78 -15.02
C ALA A 172 -6.16 -10.25 -15.39
N LYS A 173 -7.07 -10.91 -14.67
CA LYS A 173 -7.48 -12.29 -14.97
C LYS A 173 -8.18 -12.39 -16.33
N GLU A 174 -9.11 -11.50 -16.61
CA GLU A 174 -9.85 -11.45 -17.88
C GLU A 174 -8.90 -11.19 -19.06
N ARG A 175 -7.90 -10.32 -18.88
CA ARG A 175 -6.87 -9.99 -19.86
C ARG A 175 -5.72 -11.01 -19.92
N LYS A 176 -5.74 -12.06 -19.08
CA LYS A 176 -4.74 -13.13 -19.00
C LYS A 176 -3.31 -12.62 -18.77
N LEU A 177 -3.16 -11.59 -17.96
CA LEU A 177 -1.85 -11.07 -17.56
C LEU A 177 -1.34 -11.83 -16.34
N GLU A 178 -0.08 -12.27 -16.38
CA GLU A 178 0.49 -13.20 -15.39
C GLU A 178 1.58 -12.55 -14.52
N ARG A 179 2.11 -11.40 -14.94
CA ARG A 179 3.19 -10.71 -14.21
C ARG A 179 2.88 -9.23 -14.06
N LEU A 180 2.34 -8.86 -12.91
CA LEU A 180 1.94 -7.48 -12.60
C LEU A 180 2.77 -6.89 -11.46
N ALA A 181 3.00 -5.58 -11.50
CA ALA A 181 3.27 -4.82 -10.30
C ALA A 181 1.95 -4.40 -9.65
N PHE A 182 1.90 -4.38 -8.32
CA PHE A 182 0.73 -3.91 -7.58
C PHE A 182 1.12 -2.75 -6.68
N VAL A 183 0.47 -1.60 -6.87
CA VAL A 183 0.63 -0.43 -5.98
C VAL A 183 -0.58 -0.32 -5.08
N GLY A 184 -0.36 -0.16 -3.77
CA GLY A 184 -1.46 -0.01 -2.83
C GLY A 184 -1.05 0.56 -1.48
N VAL A 185 -2.04 1.10 -0.78
CA VAL A 185 -1.89 1.49 0.63
C VAL A 185 -1.98 0.26 1.54
N PRO A 186 -1.60 0.34 2.83
CA PRO A 186 -1.53 -0.83 3.73
C PRO A 186 -2.78 -1.72 3.71
N CYS A 187 -3.97 -1.12 3.74
CA CYS A 187 -5.23 -1.86 3.72
C CYS A 187 -5.55 -2.57 2.37
N GLN A 188 -4.72 -2.37 1.35
CA GLN A 188 -4.77 -3.07 0.06
C GLN A 188 -3.65 -4.12 -0.05
N ILE A 189 -2.50 -3.86 0.56
CA ILE A 189 -1.39 -4.82 0.61
C ILE A 189 -1.73 -6.01 1.52
N THR A 190 -2.31 -5.77 2.68
CA THR A 190 -2.70 -6.85 3.61
C THR A 190 -3.60 -7.89 2.96
N PRO A 191 -4.74 -7.54 2.31
CA PRO A 191 -5.56 -8.55 1.64
C PRO A 191 -4.86 -9.22 0.46
N LEU A 192 -3.98 -8.53 -0.27
CA LEU A 192 -3.15 -9.15 -1.31
C LEU A 192 -2.29 -10.29 -0.72
N ARG A 193 -1.67 -10.08 0.44
CA ARG A 193 -0.90 -11.12 1.13
C ARG A 193 -1.79 -12.22 1.71
N LYS A 194 -2.99 -11.88 2.19
CA LYS A 194 -3.99 -12.88 2.60
C LYS A 194 -4.48 -13.75 1.44
N MET A 195 -4.47 -13.24 0.23
CA MET A 195 -4.71 -14.01 -0.99
C MET A 195 -3.51 -14.94 -1.28
N ALA A 196 -2.32 -14.38 -1.37
CA ALA A 196 -1.10 -15.13 -1.71
C ALA A 196 -0.81 -16.26 -0.69
N HIS A 197 -1.02 -15.99 0.59
CA HIS A 197 -0.80 -16.92 1.70
C HIS A 197 -2.14 -17.35 2.33
N ALA A 198 -3.07 -17.82 1.51
CA ALA A 198 -4.44 -18.11 1.90
C ALA A 198 -4.60 -19.18 2.99
N ASP A 199 -3.63 -20.07 3.10
CA ASP A 199 -3.53 -21.15 4.08
C ASP A 199 -2.86 -20.71 5.41
N ALA A 200 -2.01 -19.67 5.39
CA ALA A 200 -1.30 -19.21 6.58
C ALA A 200 -2.29 -18.72 7.66
N GLY A 201 -2.29 -19.38 8.83
CA GLY A 201 -3.16 -19.04 9.96
C GLY A 201 -4.66 -19.06 9.65
N ARG A 202 -5.08 -19.78 8.62
CA ARG A 202 -6.50 -19.89 8.27
C ARG A 202 -7.25 -20.64 9.38
N LEU A 203 -8.40 -20.10 9.77
CA LEU A 203 -9.29 -20.78 10.71
C LEU A 203 -9.77 -22.11 10.11
N GLN A 204 -9.61 -23.16 10.90
CA GLN A 204 -10.18 -24.46 10.57
C GLN A 204 -11.65 -24.48 10.96
N VAL A 205 -12.53 -24.71 9.99
CA VAL A 205 -13.97 -24.88 10.24
C VAL A 205 -14.26 -26.35 10.41
N PRO A 206 -14.70 -26.82 11.60
CA PRO A 206 -15.03 -28.22 11.82
C PRO A 206 -16.04 -28.74 10.80
N GLY A 207 -15.85 -29.96 10.31
CA GLY A 207 -16.72 -30.61 9.35
C GLY A 207 -16.56 -30.19 7.89
N LYS A 208 -15.70 -29.20 7.58
CA LYS A 208 -15.42 -28.81 6.20
C LYS A 208 -14.51 -29.83 5.50
N LYS A 209 -14.95 -30.32 4.34
CA LYS A 209 -14.18 -31.31 3.56
C LYS A 209 -12.88 -30.73 3.02
N PRO A 210 -11.75 -31.45 3.02
CA PRO A 210 -10.46 -30.98 2.49
C PRO A 210 -10.53 -30.45 1.05
N GLN A 211 -11.30 -31.09 0.18
CA GLN A 211 -11.48 -30.66 -1.22
C GLN A 211 -12.14 -29.27 -1.32
N VAL A 212 -13.08 -28.95 -0.43
CA VAL A 212 -13.72 -27.63 -0.37
C VAL A 212 -12.70 -26.59 0.07
N ILE A 213 -11.89 -26.89 1.08
CA ILE A 213 -10.83 -26.01 1.57
C ILE A 213 -9.81 -25.73 0.45
N SER A 214 -9.31 -26.78 -0.21
CA SER A 214 -8.35 -26.65 -1.32
C SER A 214 -8.89 -25.77 -2.45
N ARG A 215 -10.15 -25.97 -2.85
CA ARG A 215 -10.81 -25.15 -3.88
C ARG A 215 -10.93 -23.68 -3.46
N GLN A 216 -11.27 -23.42 -2.21
CA GLN A 216 -11.37 -22.07 -1.70
C GLN A 216 -10.01 -21.36 -1.62
N ILE A 217 -8.94 -22.08 -1.27
CA ILE A 217 -7.57 -21.59 -1.32
C ILE A 217 -7.20 -21.22 -2.75
N GLY A 218 -7.55 -22.03 -3.74
CA GLY A 218 -7.33 -21.73 -5.15
C GLY A 218 -8.00 -20.41 -5.58
N PHE A 219 -9.25 -20.19 -5.21
CA PHE A 219 -9.94 -18.91 -5.52
C PHE A 219 -9.29 -17.70 -4.86
N LEU A 220 -8.72 -17.87 -3.68
CA LEU A 220 -8.01 -16.79 -3.00
C LEU A 220 -6.66 -16.49 -3.66
N ARG A 221 -5.89 -17.52 -4.02
CA ARG A 221 -4.55 -17.37 -4.58
C ARG A 221 -4.52 -16.83 -6.01
N ASP A 222 -5.47 -17.24 -6.85
CA ASP A 222 -5.49 -16.90 -8.29
C ASP A 222 -5.25 -15.43 -8.61
N PRO A 223 -5.89 -14.42 -7.96
CA PRO A 223 -5.60 -13.03 -8.23
C PRO A 223 -4.19 -12.58 -7.79
N ALA A 224 -3.67 -13.14 -6.68
CA ALA A 224 -2.39 -12.75 -6.11
C ALA A 224 -1.20 -13.39 -6.81
N GLU A 225 -1.35 -14.59 -7.39
CA GLU A 225 -0.30 -15.29 -8.14
C GLU A 225 0.14 -14.52 -9.38
N ARG A 226 -0.72 -13.62 -9.90
CA ARG A 226 -0.41 -12.71 -11.01
C ARG A 226 0.47 -11.54 -10.60
N VAL A 227 0.69 -11.31 -9.30
CA VAL A 227 1.47 -10.18 -8.81
C VAL A 227 2.93 -10.58 -8.65
N GLY A 228 3.76 -10.11 -9.57
CA GLY A 228 5.21 -10.29 -9.55
C GLY A 228 5.87 -9.61 -8.35
N PHE A 229 5.53 -8.34 -8.09
CA PHE A 229 5.95 -7.62 -6.89
C PHE A 229 4.94 -6.55 -6.48
N SER A 230 5.00 -6.13 -5.21
CA SER A 230 4.12 -5.13 -4.63
C SER A 230 4.89 -3.91 -4.12
N VAL A 231 4.34 -2.72 -4.39
CA VAL A 231 4.80 -1.45 -3.82
C VAL A 231 3.73 -0.93 -2.87
N GLY A 232 4.07 -0.86 -1.59
CA GLY A 232 3.22 -0.30 -0.55
C GLY A 232 3.48 1.19 -0.37
N LEU A 233 2.43 1.99 -0.27
CA LEU A 233 2.54 3.42 -0.02
C LEU A 233 2.38 3.71 1.47
N PHE A 234 3.21 4.60 2.03
CA PHE A 234 3.00 5.10 3.39
C PHE A 234 1.66 5.81 3.48
N CYS A 235 0.88 5.49 4.50
CA CYS A 235 -0.48 6.00 4.64
C CYS A 235 -0.86 6.14 6.11
N THR A 236 -1.14 7.35 6.55
CA THR A 236 -1.76 7.63 7.85
C THR A 236 -3.28 7.55 7.75
N GLU A 237 -3.87 8.17 6.74
CA GLU A 237 -5.30 8.18 6.44
C GLU A 237 -5.57 8.50 4.97
N VAL A 238 -6.82 8.27 4.57
CA VAL A 238 -7.43 8.74 3.32
C VAL A 238 -8.73 9.43 3.66
N PHE A 239 -9.14 10.36 2.83
CA PHE A 239 -10.31 11.18 3.08
C PHE A 239 -11.53 10.70 2.29
N ARG A 240 -12.69 11.04 2.80
CA ARG A 240 -13.97 10.80 2.13
C ARG A 240 -14.07 11.71 0.89
N PRO A 241 -14.80 11.28 -0.15
CA PRO A 241 -15.02 12.07 -1.37
C PRO A 241 -15.51 13.48 -1.13
N GLU A 242 -16.25 13.69 -0.03
CA GLU A 242 -16.82 14.99 0.36
C GLU A 242 -15.75 16.05 0.66
N LEU A 243 -14.50 15.68 0.96
CA LEU A 243 -13.39 16.63 1.00
C LEU A 243 -13.27 17.39 -0.32
N MET A 244 -13.34 16.69 -1.44
CA MET A 244 -13.19 17.32 -2.75
C MET A 244 -14.50 17.95 -3.21
N SER A 245 -15.64 17.26 -3.11
CA SER A 245 -16.92 17.73 -3.65
C SER A 245 -17.56 18.83 -2.80
N GLU A 246 -17.54 18.72 -1.47
CA GLU A 246 -18.21 19.67 -0.59
C GLU A 246 -17.27 20.78 -0.09
N HIS A 247 -16.05 20.42 0.35
CA HIS A 247 -15.14 21.40 0.90
C HIS A 247 -14.42 22.16 -0.22
N VAL A 248 -13.68 21.46 -1.09
CA VAL A 248 -12.87 22.12 -2.13
C VAL A 248 -13.74 22.77 -3.19
N ALA A 249 -14.64 22.03 -3.82
CA ALA A 249 -15.52 22.58 -4.85
C ALA A 249 -16.63 23.46 -4.27
N GLY A 250 -17.33 22.98 -3.21
CA GLY A 250 -18.50 23.65 -2.67
C GLY A 250 -18.14 24.88 -1.83
N ARG A 251 -17.32 24.75 -0.77
CA ARG A 251 -17.03 25.86 0.16
C ARG A 251 -15.93 26.78 -0.34
N MET A 252 -14.86 26.22 -0.96
CA MET A 252 -13.74 27.04 -1.46
C MET A 252 -13.98 27.56 -2.88
N GLY A 253 -14.99 27.05 -3.59
CA GLY A 253 -15.32 27.47 -4.96
C GLY A 253 -14.23 27.10 -5.99
N ILE A 254 -13.41 26.07 -5.73
CA ILE A 254 -12.34 25.64 -6.64
C ILE A 254 -12.89 24.55 -7.55
N PRO A 255 -13.00 24.77 -8.87
CA PRO A 255 -13.40 23.73 -9.81
C PRO A 255 -12.41 22.55 -9.76
N LEU A 256 -12.92 21.31 -9.67
CA LEU A 256 -12.07 20.13 -9.50
C LEU A 256 -11.21 19.82 -10.72
N ASP A 257 -11.66 20.20 -11.91
CA ASP A 257 -10.91 20.06 -13.16
C ASP A 257 -9.73 21.04 -13.28
N GLU A 258 -9.70 22.09 -12.47
CA GLU A 258 -8.54 22.99 -12.36
C GLU A 258 -7.46 22.47 -11.43
N ILE A 259 -7.72 21.40 -10.67
CA ILE A 259 -6.75 20.86 -9.73
C ILE A 259 -5.75 19.97 -10.47
N ASP A 260 -4.48 20.32 -10.34
CA ASP A 260 -3.37 19.56 -10.91
C ASP A 260 -2.82 18.55 -9.93
N LYS A 261 -2.74 18.91 -8.63
CA LYS A 261 -2.08 18.11 -7.61
C LYS A 261 -2.61 18.40 -6.22
N VAL A 262 -2.67 17.36 -5.40
CA VAL A 262 -2.96 17.47 -3.95
C VAL A 262 -1.76 16.95 -3.17
N ASN A 263 -1.28 17.71 -2.17
CA ASN A 263 -0.22 17.29 -1.26
C ASN A 263 -0.68 17.37 0.18
N VAL A 264 -0.18 16.48 1.03
CA VAL A 264 -0.35 16.54 2.48
C VAL A 264 1.02 16.67 3.14
N LYS A 265 1.30 17.82 3.72
CA LYS A 265 2.59 18.15 4.37
C LYS A 265 2.33 18.98 5.65
N GLY A 266 1.62 18.38 6.64
CA GLY A 266 1.12 19.09 7.83
C GLY A 266 -0.12 19.96 7.57
N GLU A 267 -0.42 20.18 6.32
CA GLU A 267 -1.61 20.82 5.76
C GLU A 267 -1.98 20.12 4.46
N VAL A 268 -3.22 20.22 4.02
CA VAL A 268 -3.63 19.78 2.67
C VAL A 268 -3.42 20.95 1.72
N ARG A 269 -2.63 20.73 0.69
CA ARG A 269 -2.28 21.72 -0.34
C ARG A 269 -2.94 21.34 -1.64
N ILE A 270 -3.78 22.22 -2.15
CA ILE A 270 -4.47 22.07 -3.43
C ILE A 270 -3.75 22.93 -4.45
N HIS A 271 -3.04 22.32 -5.39
CA HIS A 271 -2.34 23.01 -6.47
C HIS A 271 -3.24 23.10 -7.69
N ARG A 272 -3.47 24.32 -8.19
CA ARG A 272 -4.26 24.57 -9.38
C ARG A 272 -3.36 24.68 -10.62
N ARG A 273 -3.87 24.34 -11.78
CA ARG A 273 -3.15 24.44 -13.08
C ARG A 273 -2.61 25.81 -13.37
N GLY A 274 -3.26 26.87 -12.90
CA GLY A 274 -2.81 28.27 -12.99
C GLY A 274 -1.63 28.65 -12.08
N GLY A 275 -1.09 27.70 -11.29
CA GLY A 275 0.00 27.93 -10.36
C GLY A 275 -0.43 28.44 -8.96
N GLU A 276 -1.70 28.72 -8.75
CA GLU A 276 -2.26 29.07 -7.44
C GLU A 276 -2.30 27.84 -6.54
N MET A 277 -2.13 28.06 -5.24
CA MET A 277 -2.19 27.02 -4.22
C MET A 277 -3.10 27.45 -3.07
N ALA A 278 -4.14 26.65 -2.84
CA ALA A 278 -4.99 26.75 -1.66
C ALA A 278 -4.52 25.78 -0.56
N ARG A 279 -4.81 26.11 0.70
CA ARG A 279 -4.38 25.35 1.87
C ARG A 279 -5.56 25.11 2.81
N ILE A 280 -5.60 23.92 3.40
CA ILE A 280 -6.59 23.53 4.40
C ILE A 280 -5.81 22.95 5.59
N PRO A 281 -6.07 23.39 6.84
CA PRO A 281 -5.45 22.80 8.03
C PRO A 281 -5.71 21.28 8.08
N LEU A 282 -4.66 20.49 8.26
CA LEU A 282 -4.80 19.03 8.26
C LEU A 282 -5.73 18.52 9.37
N GLU A 283 -5.71 19.15 10.53
CA GLU A 283 -6.58 18.81 11.67
C GLU A 283 -8.07 18.97 11.33
N GLU A 284 -8.43 20.01 10.57
CA GLU A 284 -9.80 20.22 10.07
C GLU A 284 -10.20 19.10 9.12
N VAL A 285 -9.32 18.77 8.17
CA VAL A 285 -9.59 17.71 7.20
C VAL A 285 -9.70 16.33 7.86
N ILE A 286 -8.86 16.04 8.85
CA ILE A 286 -8.94 14.79 9.62
C ILE A 286 -10.25 14.74 10.39
N ARG A 287 -10.62 15.80 11.11
CA ARG A 287 -11.83 15.82 11.92
C ARG A 287 -13.09 15.61 11.07
N ASP A 288 -13.18 16.27 9.92
CA ASP A 288 -14.42 16.36 9.15
C ASP A 288 -14.52 15.32 8.02
N TYR A 289 -13.36 14.86 7.48
CA TYR A 289 -13.33 14.04 6.25
C TYR A 289 -12.53 12.74 6.36
N GLN A 290 -11.87 12.44 7.48
CA GLN A 290 -11.19 11.16 7.62
C GLN A 290 -12.17 9.99 7.46
N ARG A 291 -11.78 8.97 6.72
CA ARG A 291 -12.62 7.78 6.54
C ARG A 291 -12.70 6.99 7.86
N PRO A 292 -13.90 6.55 8.27
CA PRO A 292 -14.08 5.77 9.51
C PRO A 292 -13.16 4.54 9.58
N ALA A 293 -12.95 3.86 8.47
CA ALA A 293 -12.06 2.69 8.39
C ALA A 293 -10.60 2.99 8.78
N CYS A 294 -10.14 4.24 8.63
CA CYS A 294 -8.76 4.61 8.99
C CYS A 294 -8.50 4.54 10.49
N HIS A 295 -9.53 4.71 11.33
CA HIS A 295 -9.41 4.54 12.78
C HIS A 295 -9.06 3.09 13.20
N HIS A 296 -9.34 2.11 12.35
CA HIS A 296 -9.03 0.71 12.58
C HIS A 296 -7.69 0.26 11.99
N CYS A 297 -6.92 1.16 11.36
CA CYS A 297 -5.68 0.82 10.69
C CYS A 297 -4.48 1.03 11.62
N ARG A 298 -3.65 0.00 11.79
CA ARG A 298 -2.43 0.03 12.61
C ARG A 298 -1.14 -0.12 11.79
N ASP A 299 -1.24 -0.10 10.47
CA ASP A 299 -0.12 -0.20 9.55
C ASP A 299 0.06 1.13 8.80
N PHE A 300 1.19 1.79 9.06
CA PHE A 300 1.57 3.04 8.41
C PHE A 300 2.32 2.81 7.11
N SER A 301 3.22 1.84 7.10
CA SER A 301 4.27 1.73 6.09
C SER A 301 4.04 0.60 5.09
N ALA A 302 2.85 -0.02 5.07
CA ALA A 302 2.54 -1.18 4.25
C ALA A 302 3.54 -2.33 4.53
N GLU A 303 3.59 -2.75 5.79
CA GLU A 303 4.61 -3.63 6.34
C GLU A 303 4.77 -4.97 5.61
N LEU A 304 3.76 -5.41 4.91
CA LEU A 304 3.76 -6.67 4.16
C LEU A 304 4.08 -6.51 2.66
N ALA A 305 4.39 -5.30 2.16
CA ALA A 305 4.79 -5.10 0.77
C ALA A 305 6.19 -5.67 0.46
N ASP A 306 6.56 -5.78 -0.81
CA ASP A 306 7.94 -6.10 -1.19
C ASP A 306 8.84 -4.86 -1.08
N ILE A 307 8.31 -3.70 -1.49
CA ILE A 307 8.92 -2.38 -1.39
C ILE A 307 7.90 -1.45 -0.77
N SER A 308 8.29 -0.60 0.17
CA SER A 308 7.41 0.44 0.69
C SER A 308 7.99 1.83 0.44
N CYS A 309 7.13 2.79 0.07
CA CYS A 309 7.54 4.12 -0.35
C CYS A 309 6.69 5.22 0.30
N GLY A 310 7.33 6.35 0.65
CA GLY A 310 6.61 7.53 1.12
C GLY A 310 7.48 8.78 1.21
N GLY A 311 6.88 9.94 1.02
CA GLY A 311 7.56 11.23 0.99
C GLY A 311 7.49 12.00 2.31
N VAL A 312 7.59 11.34 3.47
CA VAL A 312 7.48 11.99 4.76
C VAL A 312 8.80 12.64 5.20
N GLY A 313 8.75 13.93 5.51
CA GLY A 313 9.93 14.67 5.97
C GLY A 313 11.04 14.86 4.92
N THR A 314 10.80 14.45 3.69
CA THR A 314 11.65 14.68 2.53
C THR A 314 11.07 15.78 1.65
N GLU A 315 11.92 16.54 0.98
CA GLU A 315 11.51 17.54 -0.02
C GLU A 315 11.92 17.05 -1.40
N GLY A 316 10.92 16.69 -2.23
CA GLY A 316 11.14 16.20 -3.59
C GLY A 316 11.90 14.87 -3.68
N ALA A 317 11.88 14.07 -2.61
CA ALA A 317 12.49 12.75 -2.55
C ALA A 317 11.55 11.76 -1.82
N THR A 318 11.81 10.48 -1.94
CA THR A 318 10.96 9.39 -1.41
C THR A 318 11.80 8.52 -0.48
N ILE A 319 11.30 8.23 0.74
CA ILE A 319 11.85 7.14 1.57
C ILE A 319 11.45 5.82 0.91
N VAL A 320 12.42 4.94 0.74
CA VAL A 320 12.23 3.59 0.21
C VAL A 320 12.66 2.59 1.27
N VAL A 321 11.79 1.61 1.53
CA VAL A 321 12.04 0.49 2.43
C VAL A 321 11.95 -0.80 1.62
N LEU A 322 13.07 -1.48 1.44
CA LEU A 322 13.10 -2.81 0.83
C LEU A 322 12.85 -3.85 1.91
N ARG A 323 11.87 -4.72 1.70
CA ARG A 323 11.40 -5.63 2.75
C ARG A 323 11.69 -7.10 2.44
N THR A 324 11.34 -7.57 1.24
CA THR A 324 11.56 -8.94 0.80
C THR A 324 12.77 -9.05 -0.10
N GLN A 325 13.30 -10.26 -0.28
CA GLN A 325 14.38 -10.49 -1.26
C GLN A 325 13.94 -10.10 -2.67
N LYS A 326 12.70 -10.43 -3.05
CA LYS A 326 12.10 -10.00 -4.32
C LYS A 326 12.13 -8.47 -4.50
N GLY A 327 11.80 -7.72 -3.43
CA GLY A 327 11.89 -6.25 -3.43
C GLY A 327 13.33 -5.75 -3.61
N VAL A 328 14.30 -6.42 -3.00
CA VAL A 328 15.72 -6.11 -3.17
C VAL A 328 16.19 -6.38 -4.61
N ASP A 329 15.80 -7.50 -5.19
CA ASP A 329 16.26 -7.90 -6.53
C ASP A 329 15.72 -6.95 -7.61
N ILE A 330 14.43 -6.63 -7.57
CA ILE A 330 13.84 -5.68 -8.53
C ILE A 330 14.39 -4.27 -8.34
N TRP A 331 14.63 -3.84 -7.09
CA TRP A 331 15.23 -2.54 -6.82
C TRP A 331 16.66 -2.43 -7.36
N ARG A 332 17.52 -3.43 -7.12
CA ARG A 332 18.89 -3.44 -7.61
C ARG A 332 18.97 -3.35 -9.14
N ALA A 333 18.09 -4.06 -9.83
CA ALA A 333 18.00 -3.98 -11.28
C ALA A 333 17.56 -2.58 -11.75
N PHE A 334 16.60 -1.96 -11.08
CA PHE A 334 16.18 -0.60 -11.34
C PHE A 334 17.29 0.42 -11.06
N GLU A 335 17.99 0.31 -9.94
CA GLU A 335 19.10 1.19 -9.59
C GLU A 335 20.25 1.08 -10.58
N ALA A 336 20.58 -0.14 -11.02
CA ALA A 336 21.59 -0.40 -12.04
C ALA A 336 21.28 0.22 -13.42
N SER A 337 20.00 0.50 -13.71
CA SER A 337 19.59 1.22 -14.93
C SER A 337 20.02 2.70 -14.95
N GLY A 338 20.46 3.24 -13.81
CA GLY A 338 20.86 4.63 -13.67
C GLY A 338 19.71 5.65 -13.69
N GLN A 339 18.44 5.22 -13.59
CA GLN A 339 17.27 6.10 -13.65
C GLN A 339 16.89 6.71 -12.30
N VAL A 340 17.59 6.39 -11.22
CA VAL A 340 17.31 6.84 -9.87
C VAL A 340 18.55 7.26 -9.13
N ASP A 341 18.46 8.33 -8.36
CA ASP A 341 19.48 8.74 -7.38
C ASP A 341 19.10 8.20 -6.02
N VAL A 342 20.05 7.56 -5.33
CA VAL A 342 19.88 6.98 -4.00
C VAL A 342 20.81 7.67 -3.01
N ARG A 343 20.31 7.96 -1.81
CA ARG A 343 21.08 8.56 -0.71
C ARG A 343 20.82 7.81 0.60
N PRO A 344 21.81 7.68 1.47
CA PRO A 344 21.64 7.04 2.77
C PRO A 344 20.56 7.74 3.61
N ILE A 345 19.72 6.98 4.32
CA ILE A 345 18.72 7.54 5.23
C ILE A 345 19.37 8.33 6.37
N ALA A 346 20.60 7.99 6.75
CA ALA A 346 21.37 8.70 7.78
C ALA A 346 21.58 10.20 7.48
N GLU A 347 21.63 10.58 6.20
CA GLU A 347 21.68 11.98 5.76
C GLU A 347 20.33 12.70 5.93
N HIS A 348 19.24 11.96 6.15
CA HIS A 348 17.88 12.46 6.23
C HIS A 348 17.24 12.23 7.61
N LYS A 349 17.94 12.56 8.71
CA LYS A 349 17.51 12.32 10.10
C LYS A 349 16.09 12.83 10.41
N LYS A 350 15.69 13.99 9.85
CA LYS A 350 14.34 14.53 10.01
C LYS A 350 13.29 13.59 9.42
N ALA A 351 13.52 13.09 8.22
CA ALA A 351 12.60 12.18 7.53
C ALA A 351 12.48 10.86 8.30
N TRP A 352 13.60 10.29 8.76
CA TRP A 352 13.65 9.11 9.61
C TRP A 352 12.80 9.28 10.87
N ASN A 353 13.02 10.36 11.63
CA ASN A 353 12.29 10.62 12.88
C ASN A 353 10.79 10.80 12.65
N ILE A 354 10.40 11.47 11.55
CA ILE A 354 8.99 11.64 11.20
C ILE A 354 8.36 10.27 10.85
N MET A 355 9.04 9.45 10.06
CA MET A 355 8.59 8.10 9.71
C MET A 355 8.35 7.26 10.98
N LEU A 356 9.31 7.22 11.90
CA LEU A 356 9.19 6.48 13.16
C LEU A 356 8.03 7.01 14.03
N ARG A 357 7.88 8.33 14.11
CA ARG A 357 6.78 8.94 14.87
C ARG A 357 5.43 8.55 14.30
N LEU A 358 5.25 8.64 12.98
CA LEU A 358 3.99 8.30 12.32
C LEU A 358 3.70 6.80 12.43
N ALA A 359 4.70 5.95 12.29
CA ALA A 359 4.55 4.50 12.47
C ALA A 359 4.08 4.18 13.90
N ARG A 360 4.67 4.83 14.92
CA ARG A 360 4.26 4.65 16.31
C ARG A 360 2.82 5.13 16.56
N GLN A 361 2.48 6.33 16.10
CA GLN A 361 1.13 6.86 16.21
C GLN A 361 0.10 5.93 15.57
N GLN A 362 0.43 5.34 14.43
CA GLN A 362 -0.45 4.39 13.75
C GLN A 362 -0.60 3.07 14.52
N LYS A 363 0.49 2.52 15.06
CA LYS A 363 0.45 1.30 15.90
C LYS A 363 -0.38 1.50 17.18
N GLU A 364 -0.34 2.70 17.75
CA GLU A 364 -1.06 3.07 18.96
C GLU A 364 -2.52 3.46 18.71
N ARG A 365 -2.96 3.53 17.46
CA ARG A 365 -4.32 3.91 17.11
C ARG A 365 -5.33 2.89 17.65
N LEU A 366 -6.33 3.40 18.32
CA LEU A 366 -7.44 2.60 18.85
C LEU A 366 -8.71 2.84 18.02
N PRO A 367 -9.50 1.78 17.74
CA PRO A 367 -10.82 1.95 17.18
C PRO A 367 -11.73 2.80 18.08
N PRO A 368 -12.72 3.51 17.53
CA PRO A 368 -13.67 4.28 18.33
C PRO A 368 -14.33 3.41 19.41
N GLY A 369 -14.34 3.89 20.65
CA GLY A 369 -14.90 3.19 21.80
C GLY A 369 -14.00 2.12 22.43
N ALA A 370 -12.84 1.83 21.86
CA ALA A 370 -11.87 0.93 22.50
C ALA A 370 -11.05 1.69 23.56
N VAL A 371 -10.83 1.04 24.70
CA VAL A 371 -9.99 1.53 25.80
C VAL A 371 -8.69 0.71 25.79
N ARG A 372 -7.54 1.33 26.08
CA ARG A 372 -6.29 0.58 26.29
C ARG A 372 -6.45 -0.34 27.50
N ALA A 373 -6.00 -1.57 27.37
CA ALA A 373 -5.88 -2.45 28.53
C ALA A 373 -4.83 -1.86 29.49
N ASP A 374 -5.13 -1.84 30.79
CA ASP A 374 -4.18 -1.40 31.82
C ASP A 374 -2.92 -2.28 31.73
N GLY A 375 -1.79 -1.68 31.37
CA GLY A 375 -0.51 -2.36 31.16
C GLY A 375 0.19 -2.04 29.84
N ASP A 376 -0.51 -1.55 28.82
CA ASP A 376 0.09 -1.06 27.58
C ASP A 376 0.64 0.38 27.76
N ALA A 377 1.66 0.54 28.60
CA ALA A 377 2.41 1.79 28.64
C ALA A 377 3.10 2.03 27.28
N PRO A 378 3.09 3.26 26.74
CA PRO A 378 3.82 3.55 25.51
C PRO A 378 5.30 3.24 25.72
N ALA A 379 5.86 2.38 24.88
CA ALA A 379 7.28 2.08 24.88
C ALA A 379 8.07 3.40 24.90
N GLU A 380 9.05 3.49 25.80
CA GLU A 380 9.82 4.69 26.08
C GLU A 380 10.24 5.44 24.81
N ARG A 381 10.19 6.77 24.87
CA ARG A 381 10.50 7.74 23.80
C ARG A 381 11.99 7.76 23.42
N ARG A 382 12.63 6.62 23.21
CA ARG A 382 13.99 6.56 22.68
C ARG A 382 13.90 6.34 21.16
N GLY A 383 14.54 7.23 20.40
CA GLY A 383 14.63 7.11 18.94
C GLY A 383 15.29 5.77 18.57
N ALA A 384 14.68 5.04 17.63
CA ALA A 384 15.34 3.88 17.07
C ALA A 384 16.61 4.31 16.33
N PRO A 385 17.70 3.52 16.40
CA PRO A 385 18.96 3.84 15.71
C PRO A 385 18.73 3.96 14.20
N ILE A 386 19.37 4.94 13.58
CA ILE A 386 19.32 5.16 12.13
C ILE A 386 20.24 4.13 11.48
N PRO A 387 19.79 3.33 10.50
CA PRO A 387 20.67 2.43 9.76
C PRO A 387 21.84 3.20 9.13
N GLY A 388 23.07 2.76 9.44
CA GLY A 388 24.31 3.43 8.97
C GLY A 388 24.80 4.60 9.83
N ASP A 389 24.16 4.93 10.96
CA ASP A 389 24.67 5.88 11.94
C ASP A 389 25.59 5.10 12.94
N PRO A 390 26.83 5.52 13.19
CA PRO A 390 27.75 4.85 14.12
C PRO A 390 27.40 5.01 15.62
N GLY A 391 26.23 5.55 15.97
CA GLY A 391 25.76 5.73 17.33
C GLY A 391 25.53 4.41 18.09
N GLU A 392 25.79 4.40 19.41
CA GLU A 392 25.71 3.23 20.28
C GLU A 392 24.31 2.57 20.30
N PRO A 393 24.22 1.22 20.31
CA PRO A 393 22.97 0.51 20.43
C PRO A 393 22.34 0.71 21.81
N ALA A 394 21.01 0.77 21.85
CA ALA A 394 20.25 0.85 23.10
C ALA A 394 20.48 -0.40 23.99
N PRO A 395 20.53 -0.25 25.32
CA PRO A 395 20.73 -1.37 26.23
C PRO A 395 19.55 -2.37 26.13
N GLY A 396 19.85 -3.61 25.74
CA GLY A 396 18.88 -4.71 25.63
C GLY A 396 18.61 -5.24 24.23
N GLU A 397 19.03 -4.56 23.17
CA GLU A 397 18.95 -5.09 21.82
C GLU A 397 20.15 -6.04 21.53
N LYS A 398 19.82 -7.26 21.09
CA LYS A 398 20.84 -8.17 20.58
C LYS A 398 21.51 -7.51 19.37
N ARG A 399 22.83 -7.25 19.45
CA ARG A 399 23.64 -6.74 18.35
C ARG A 399 23.38 -7.56 17.09
N ARG A 400 22.57 -7.04 16.17
CA ARG A 400 22.63 -7.43 14.76
C ARG A 400 23.34 -6.29 14.05
N LEU A 401 24.37 -6.64 13.30
CA LEU A 401 25.13 -5.68 12.49
C LEU A 401 24.18 -4.94 11.54
N PRO A 402 24.38 -3.63 11.29
CA PRO A 402 23.62 -2.93 10.26
C PRO A 402 23.77 -3.69 8.94
N PRO A 403 22.72 -3.65 8.07
CA PRO A 403 22.84 -4.27 6.76
C PRO A 403 24.07 -3.71 6.06
N PRO A 404 24.85 -4.53 5.36
CA PRO A 404 25.94 -4.03 4.55
C PRO A 404 25.40 -2.96 3.60
N PRO A 405 26.14 -1.86 3.36
CA PRO A 405 25.81 -0.93 2.30
C PRO A 405 25.56 -1.73 1.02
N LEU A 406 24.63 -1.26 0.19
CA LEU A 406 24.49 -1.85 -1.15
C LEU A 406 25.89 -1.87 -1.77
N PRO A 407 26.37 -3.00 -2.33
CA PRO A 407 27.72 -3.08 -2.85
C PRO A 407 27.98 -1.92 -3.82
N GLU A 408 29.05 -1.18 -3.59
CA GLU A 408 29.51 -0.16 -4.52
C GLU A 408 29.63 -0.82 -5.89
N GLN A 409 29.10 -0.18 -6.91
CA GLN A 409 29.20 -0.66 -8.28
C GLN A 409 30.70 -0.80 -8.62
N GLY A 410 31.13 -2.02 -8.76
CA GLY A 410 32.48 -2.32 -9.15
C GLY A 410 32.79 -1.58 -10.45
N GLY A 411 33.72 -0.63 -10.37
CA GLY A 411 34.24 0.07 -11.52
C GLY A 411 34.66 -0.92 -12.60
N ALA A 412 34.17 -0.70 -13.80
CA ALA A 412 34.57 -1.44 -14.98
C ALA A 412 36.11 -1.49 -15.07
N SER A 413 36.68 -2.65 -14.98
CA SER A 413 38.10 -2.88 -15.32
C SER A 413 38.27 -2.60 -16.80
N PRO A 414 39.22 -1.76 -17.19
CA PRO A 414 39.54 -1.54 -18.61
C PRO A 414 40.35 -2.71 -19.17
N GLY A 415 39.87 -3.32 -20.23
CA GLY A 415 40.70 -3.85 -21.29
C GLY A 415 41.37 -5.23 -21.08
N MET A 416 40.78 -6.23 -21.73
CA MET A 416 41.61 -7.24 -22.43
C MET A 416 41.17 -7.32 -23.88
N SER A 417 41.98 -6.83 -24.78
CA SER A 417 41.89 -7.05 -26.22
C SER A 417 42.12 -8.53 -26.55
N PRO A 418 41.44 -9.03 -27.60
CA PRO A 418 41.69 -10.39 -28.07
C PRO A 418 42.97 -10.49 -28.92
N VAL A 419 43.76 -11.52 -28.66
CA VAL A 419 44.66 -12.11 -29.63
C VAL A 419 44.12 -13.45 -30.05
#